data_8a91a05960ae6ae7db5ebaed59cc6af2
#
_entry.id   8a91a05960ae6ae7db5ebaed59cc6af2
#
_cell.length_a   1.000
_cell.length_b   1.000
_cell.length_c   1.000
_cell.angle_alpha   90.00
_cell.angle_beta   90.00
_cell.angle_gamma   90.00
#
_symmetry.space_group_name_H-M   'P 1'
#
loop_
_entity.id
_entity.type
_entity.pdbx_description
1 polymer ?
#
loop_
_entity_poly.entity_id
_entity_poly.type
_entity_poly.pdbx_seq_one_letter_code
_entity_poly.pdbx_strand_id
1 'polypeptide(L)'
;MITLDLASTTFLLVAVCGILCAIQLCYVFGIYNRIHRHFKKKNEAAGTELPPLSVIIVTKDSGSALTKNLPAILEQDYPEFEVVVINDKSAGEDENILKLLSDKYNNLYHTFIPETARYVSRKKLGIAMGIRASRYEWLVVTEPYCCPISRNWLRRLVEQMTPNTDIVLGYSNYLPQKGWFARRITTDSFFHSLRYLGMALAGNPYMGIGRNLAYRKSLYEKHKGFADHLQLQRGEDDLFINAVANKYNTRVASGEDSIVRMPVPPYKRIWFEEKMNAMVTGHYYQGMARFINAIDTWTCGLFHLATISALAFSIIEQQWIGMGLIVLFWLIRFISTMTVFHHTSRDLNENLCCIFPLFDILRPLWSLVRQMQYLLRKKKDFLRK
;
A
#
# COMPACT_ATOMS: atom_id res chain seq x y z
N MET A 1 -13.56 -19.65 47.75
CA MET A 1 -13.34 -18.20 47.57
C MET A 1 -12.61 -18.01 46.24
N ILE A 2 -13.24 -17.33 45.30
CA ILE A 2 -12.63 -17.16 43.96
C ILE A 2 -11.70 -15.95 44.05
N THR A 3 -10.39 -16.21 44.30
CA THR A 3 -9.37 -15.15 44.41
C THR A 3 -8.39 -15.27 43.27
N LEU A 4 -7.90 -14.16 42.75
CA LEU A 4 -6.78 -14.13 41.82
C LEU A 4 -5.49 -14.20 42.68
N ASP A 5 -4.73 -15.28 42.54
CA ASP A 5 -3.44 -15.39 43.22
C ASP A 5 -2.40 -14.57 42.44
N LEU A 6 -1.90 -13.50 43.10
CA LEU A 6 -0.91 -12.58 42.49
C LEU A 6 0.46 -13.22 42.27
N ALA A 7 0.75 -14.33 42.93
CA ALA A 7 1.99 -15.09 42.76
C ALA A 7 1.88 -16.18 41.67
N SER A 8 0.69 -16.37 41.08
CA SER A 8 0.46 -17.42 40.11
C SER A 8 1.03 -17.07 38.74
N THR A 9 1.40 -18.09 37.97
CA THR A 9 1.81 -17.95 36.57
C THR A 9 0.68 -17.34 35.72
N THR A 10 -0.57 -17.70 36.04
CA THR A 10 -1.76 -17.13 35.40
C THR A 10 -1.84 -15.62 35.55
N PHE A 11 -1.56 -15.05 36.73
CA PHE A 11 -1.57 -13.61 36.95
C PHE A 11 -0.55 -12.88 36.03
N LEU A 12 0.68 -13.40 35.96
CA LEU A 12 1.70 -12.84 35.06
C LEU A 12 1.26 -12.86 33.61
N LEU A 13 0.70 -13.98 33.16
CA LEU A 13 0.21 -14.12 31.78
C LEU A 13 -1.00 -13.22 31.48
N VAL A 14 -1.90 -13.01 32.43
CA VAL A 14 -3.02 -12.06 32.33
C VAL A 14 -2.49 -10.63 32.14
N ALA A 15 -1.47 -10.23 32.91
CA ALA A 15 -0.85 -8.93 32.79
C ALA A 15 -0.19 -8.74 31.41
N VAL A 16 0.53 -9.75 30.91
CA VAL A 16 1.13 -9.75 29.57
C VAL A 16 0.05 -9.64 28.49
N CYS A 17 -1.04 -10.41 28.57
CA CYS A 17 -2.16 -10.30 27.64
C CYS A 17 -2.78 -8.89 27.64
N GLY A 18 -2.96 -8.29 28.82
CA GLY A 18 -3.47 -6.92 28.95
C GLY A 18 -2.58 -5.88 28.28
N ILE A 19 -1.27 -5.95 28.50
CA ILE A 19 -0.29 -5.05 27.86
C ILE A 19 -0.30 -5.22 26.33
N LEU A 20 -0.25 -6.46 25.85
CA LEU A 20 -0.28 -6.74 24.41
C LEU A 20 -1.61 -6.31 23.76
N CYS A 21 -2.74 -6.49 24.46
CA CYS A 21 -4.04 -6.00 24.04
C CYS A 21 -4.01 -4.46 23.90
N ALA A 22 -3.52 -3.74 24.90
CA ALA A 22 -3.42 -2.28 24.87
C ALA A 22 -2.55 -1.80 23.69
N ILE A 23 -1.40 -2.41 23.44
CA ILE A 23 -0.55 -2.09 22.29
C ILE A 23 -1.33 -2.30 20.98
N GLN A 24 -2.00 -3.44 20.83
CA GLN A 24 -2.79 -3.72 19.60
C GLN A 24 -3.94 -2.72 19.42
N LEU A 25 -4.63 -2.32 20.48
CA LEU A 25 -5.68 -1.30 20.41
C LEU A 25 -5.12 0.07 20.01
N CYS A 26 -3.89 0.42 20.43
CA CYS A 26 -3.22 1.62 19.96
C CYS A 26 -2.99 1.59 18.43
N TYR A 27 -2.64 0.45 17.83
CA TYR A 27 -2.55 0.31 16.37
C TYR A 27 -3.92 0.41 15.70
N VAL A 28 -4.91 -0.28 16.23
CA VAL A 28 -6.26 -0.31 15.65
C VAL A 28 -6.85 1.09 15.61
N PHE A 29 -6.83 1.83 16.72
CA PHE A 29 -7.44 3.17 16.79
C PHE A 29 -6.50 4.30 16.38
N GLY A 30 -5.21 4.17 16.64
CA GLY A 30 -4.21 5.19 16.36
C GLY A 30 -3.74 5.23 14.90
N ILE A 31 -3.81 4.11 14.18
CA ILE A 31 -3.34 4.00 12.79
C ILE A 31 -4.47 3.57 11.85
N TYR A 32 -5.04 2.37 12.03
CA TYR A 32 -5.97 1.79 11.07
C TYR A 32 -7.30 2.54 10.96
N ASN A 33 -7.88 2.95 12.10
CA ASN A 33 -9.14 3.69 12.13
C ASN A 33 -9.03 5.12 11.56
N ARG A 34 -7.80 5.66 11.37
CA ARG A 34 -7.62 6.99 10.77
C ARG A 34 -8.12 7.06 9.34
N ILE A 35 -8.00 5.96 8.59
CA ILE A 35 -8.49 5.88 7.21
C ILE A 35 -10.01 6.06 7.19
N HIS A 36 -10.75 5.29 8.01
CA HIS A 36 -12.19 5.44 8.15
C HIS A 36 -12.60 6.87 8.52
N ARG A 37 -11.93 7.45 9.52
CA ARG A 37 -12.21 8.84 9.92
C ARG A 37 -11.91 9.85 8.81
N HIS A 38 -10.86 9.62 8.03
CA HIS A 38 -10.47 10.48 6.91
C HIS A 38 -11.50 10.42 5.77
N PHE A 39 -11.96 9.23 5.41
CA PHE A 39 -12.99 9.03 4.37
C PHE A 39 -14.37 9.55 4.78
N LYS A 40 -14.68 9.53 6.07
CA LYS A 40 -15.94 10.10 6.60
C LYS A 40 -15.97 11.63 6.68
N LYS A 41 -14.83 12.28 6.74
CA LYS A 41 -14.84 13.75 6.68
C LYS A 41 -15.39 14.16 5.33
N LYS A 42 -16.53 14.88 5.35
CA LYS A 42 -16.96 15.63 4.16
C LYS A 42 -15.82 16.59 3.84
N ASN A 43 -15.18 16.39 2.72
CA ASN A 43 -14.20 17.34 2.23
C ASN A 43 -14.95 18.64 1.93
N GLU A 44 -14.76 19.64 2.77
CA GLU A 44 -14.88 20.99 2.30
C GLU A 44 -13.83 21.10 1.21
N ALA A 45 -14.26 21.30 -0.02
CA ALA A 45 -13.39 21.36 -1.18
C ALA A 45 -12.26 22.35 -0.90
N ALA A 46 -11.07 21.81 -0.60
CA ALA A 46 -9.88 22.64 -0.38
C ALA A 46 -9.48 23.14 -1.76
N GLY A 47 -9.86 24.38 -2.07
CA GLY A 47 -9.37 25.12 -3.23
C GLY A 47 -10.07 24.75 -4.55
N THR A 48 -10.54 25.76 -5.22
CA THR A 48 -11.25 25.68 -6.52
C THR A 48 -10.31 25.47 -7.72
N GLU A 49 -8.99 25.54 -7.54
CA GLU A 49 -8.04 25.38 -8.63
C GLU A 49 -7.62 23.92 -8.78
N LEU A 50 -7.93 23.34 -9.93
CA LEU A 50 -7.48 22.02 -10.37
C LEU A 50 -6.17 22.22 -11.16
N PRO A 51 -4.99 21.97 -10.58
CA PRO A 51 -3.72 22.19 -11.28
C PRO A 51 -3.57 21.25 -12.46
N PRO A 52 -2.99 21.68 -13.59
CA PRO A 52 -2.70 20.78 -14.70
C PRO A 52 -1.72 19.69 -14.25
N LEU A 53 -1.87 18.47 -14.79
CA LEU A 53 -1.09 17.32 -14.37
C LEU A 53 -0.73 16.37 -15.51
N SER A 54 0.38 15.63 -15.32
CA SER A 54 0.86 14.61 -16.25
C SER A 54 0.77 13.23 -15.59
N VAL A 55 0.02 12.32 -16.23
CA VAL A 55 -0.06 10.91 -15.81
C VAL A 55 1.07 10.14 -16.50
N ILE A 56 1.94 9.48 -15.74
CA ILE A 56 3.09 8.73 -16.24
C ILE A 56 2.83 7.23 -16.12
N ILE A 57 2.99 6.52 -17.24
CA ILE A 57 2.84 5.07 -17.34
C ILE A 57 4.07 4.50 -18.02
N VAL A 58 4.70 3.50 -17.40
CA VAL A 58 5.76 2.71 -18.04
C VAL A 58 5.18 1.35 -18.41
N THR A 59 5.24 0.99 -19.68
CA THR A 59 4.68 -0.26 -20.20
C THR A 59 5.75 -1.18 -20.73
N LYS A 60 5.51 -2.49 -20.61
CA LYS A 60 6.31 -3.55 -21.20
C LYS A 60 5.43 -4.78 -21.40
N ASP A 61 5.35 -5.25 -22.65
CA ASP A 61 4.56 -6.45 -23.02
C ASP A 61 3.13 -6.41 -22.43
N SER A 62 2.48 -5.25 -22.51
CA SER A 62 1.22 -4.95 -21.82
C SER A 62 0.08 -4.61 -22.77
N GLY A 63 0.13 -5.00 -24.04
CA GLY A 63 -0.82 -4.60 -25.08
C GLY A 63 -2.29 -4.79 -24.69
N SER A 64 -2.65 -5.98 -24.18
CA SER A 64 -4.01 -6.25 -23.72
C SER A 64 -4.45 -5.36 -22.55
N ALA A 65 -3.53 -5.03 -21.65
CA ALA A 65 -3.80 -4.15 -20.52
C ALA A 65 -3.95 -2.68 -20.98
N LEU A 66 -3.11 -2.23 -21.89
CA LEU A 66 -3.22 -0.89 -22.50
C LEU A 66 -4.55 -0.71 -23.22
N THR A 67 -4.92 -1.64 -24.09
CA THR A 67 -6.20 -1.59 -24.82
C THR A 67 -7.39 -1.48 -23.88
N LYS A 68 -7.35 -2.20 -22.76
CA LYS A 68 -8.45 -2.25 -21.80
C LYS A 68 -8.51 -1.05 -20.86
N ASN A 69 -7.38 -0.62 -20.33
CA ASN A 69 -7.36 0.30 -19.17
C ASN A 69 -6.96 1.73 -19.56
N LEU A 70 -6.13 1.92 -20.59
CA LEU A 70 -5.66 3.25 -20.97
C LEU A 70 -6.78 4.22 -21.37
N PRO A 71 -7.84 3.79 -22.07
CA PRO A 71 -8.98 4.67 -22.35
C PRO A 71 -9.64 5.24 -21.08
N ALA A 72 -9.77 4.45 -20.01
CA ALA A 72 -10.36 4.93 -18.76
C ALA A 72 -9.49 6.01 -18.07
N ILE A 73 -8.17 6.04 -18.34
CA ILE A 73 -7.25 7.07 -17.85
C ILE A 73 -7.31 8.29 -18.76
N LEU A 74 -7.41 8.11 -20.09
CA LEU A 74 -7.47 9.19 -21.07
C LEU A 74 -8.81 9.96 -21.04
N GLU A 75 -9.88 9.31 -20.59
CA GLU A 75 -11.25 9.86 -20.51
C GLU A 75 -11.62 10.35 -19.10
N GLN A 76 -10.64 10.73 -18.28
CA GLN A 76 -10.91 11.31 -16.96
C GLN A 76 -11.60 12.68 -17.08
N ASP A 77 -12.56 12.95 -16.19
CA ASP A 77 -13.20 14.27 -16.06
C ASP A 77 -12.28 15.23 -15.30
N TYR A 78 -11.31 15.76 -16.06
CA TYR A 78 -10.32 16.69 -15.54
C TYR A 78 -9.99 17.77 -16.58
N PRO A 79 -9.93 19.06 -16.20
CA PRO A 79 -9.88 20.15 -17.15
C PRO A 79 -8.61 20.18 -18.02
N GLU A 80 -7.46 19.89 -17.42
CA GLU A 80 -6.18 19.98 -18.13
C GLU A 80 -5.21 18.90 -17.65
N PHE A 81 -4.98 17.89 -18.49
CA PHE A 81 -4.03 16.82 -18.21
C PHE A 81 -3.49 16.17 -19.48
N GLU A 82 -2.34 15.54 -19.34
CA GLU A 82 -1.77 14.67 -20.36
C GLU A 82 -1.45 13.30 -19.79
N VAL A 83 -1.34 12.31 -20.67
CA VAL A 83 -0.88 10.96 -20.33
C VAL A 83 0.39 10.68 -21.12
N VAL A 84 1.49 10.42 -20.41
CA VAL A 84 2.81 10.15 -20.96
C VAL A 84 3.13 8.67 -20.78
N VAL A 85 3.14 7.92 -21.87
CA VAL A 85 3.42 6.48 -21.87
C VAL A 85 4.81 6.21 -22.38
N ILE A 86 5.62 5.53 -21.56
CA ILE A 86 6.99 5.13 -21.91
C ILE A 86 6.99 3.62 -22.17
N ASN A 87 7.20 3.25 -23.44
CA ASN A 87 7.28 1.85 -23.85
C ASN A 87 8.69 1.29 -23.62
N ASP A 88 8.83 0.29 -22.74
CA ASP A 88 10.07 -0.47 -22.57
C ASP A 88 10.14 -1.60 -23.61
N LYS A 89 10.27 -1.21 -24.86
CA LYS A 89 10.32 -1.97 -26.10
C LYS A 89 9.96 -3.46 -25.92
N SER A 90 8.70 -3.70 -26.02
CA SER A 90 8.10 -5.01 -26.23
C SER A 90 7.99 -5.30 -27.72
N ALA A 91 7.68 -6.51 -28.09
CA ALA A 91 7.63 -7.03 -29.46
C ALA A 91 6.54 -6.39 -30.36
N GLY A 92 6.50 -5.05 -30.47
CA GLY A 92 5.70 -4.34 -31.46
C GLY A 92 4.22 -4.14 -31.13
N GLU A 93 3.60 -4.97 -30.28
CA GLU A 93 2.17 -4.89 -29.97
C GLU A 93 1.82 -3.60 -29.21
N ASP A 94 2.55 -3.27 -28.15
CA ASP A 94 2.35 -2.06 -27.33
C ASP A 94 2.47 -0.81 -28.22
N GLU A 95 3.45 -0.77 -29.15
CA GLU A 95 3.66 0.37 -30.04
C GLU A 95 2.50 0.59 -30.99
N ASN A 96 1.95 -0.46 -31.59
CA ASN A 96 0.82 -0.36 -32.49
C ASN A 96 -0.44 0.14 -31.75
N ILE A 97 -0.69 -0.36 -30.54
CA ILE A 97 -1.80 0.09 -29.72
C ILE A 97 -1.65 1.56 -29.34
N LEU A 98 -0.45 1.97 -28.93
CA LEU A 98 -0.18 3.37 -28.56
C LEU A 98 -0.35 4.32 -29.74
N LYS A 99 0.07 3.93 -30.94
CA LYS A 99 -0.19 4.71 -32.18
C LYS A 99 -1.68 4.87 -32.44
N LEU A 100 -2.44 3.77 -32.41
CA LEU A 100 -3.90 3.82 -32.60
C LEU A 100 -4.61 4.71 -31.57
N LEU A 101 -4.17 4.65 -30.32
CA LEU A 101 -4.75 5.47 -29.25
C LEU A 101 -4.32 6.93 -29.36
N SER A 102 -3.09 7.24 -29.81
CA SER A 102 -2.63 8.63 -30.00
C SER A 102 -3.35 9.32 -31.15
N ASP A 103 -3.77 8.58 -32.17
CA ASP A 103 -4.62 9.11 -33.23
C ASP A 103 -6.04 9.49 -32.78
N LYS A 104 -6.51 8.82 -31.69
CA LYS A 104 -7.83 9.05 -31.12
C LYS A 104 -7.83 10.09 -29.99
N TYR A 105 -6.77 10.15 -29.17
CA TYR A 105 -6.72 10.97 -27.96
C TYR A 105 -5.58 11.98 -28.01
N ASN A 106 -5.91 13.26 -28.14
CA ASN A 106 -4.93 14.36 -28.24
C ASN A 106 -4.12 14.59 -26.95
N ASN A 107 -4.58 14.07 -25.81
CA ASN A 107 -3.89 14.14 -24.52
C ASN A 107 -2.96 12.95 -24.27
N LEU A 108 -2.73 12.07 -25.24
CA LEU A 108 -1.78 10.97 -25.17
C LEU A 108 -0.47 11.33 -25.87
N TYR A 109 0.62 11.28 -25.13
CA TYR A 109 1.98 11.29 -25.65
C TYR A 109 2.67 9.97 -25.34
N HIS A 110 3.38 9.39 -26.31
CA HIS A 110 4.15 8.17 -26.05
C HIS A 110 5.56 8.23 -26.63
N THR A 111 6.49 7.55 -25.99
CA THR A 111 7.87 7.37 -26.45
C THR A 111 8.39 6.02 -25.94
N PHE A 112 9.63 5.67 -26.27
CA PHE A 112 10.19 4.36 -25.94
C PHE A 112 11.57 4.48 -25.27
N ILE A 113 11.94 3.44 -24.51
CA ILE A 113 13.28 3.30 -23.96
C ILE A 113 14.18 2.64 -25.03
N PRO A 114 15.30 3.27 -25.41
CA PRO A 114 16.22 2.67 -26.38
C PRO A 114 16.73 1.29 -25.92
N GLU A 115 16.87 0.35 -26.86
CA GLU A 115 17.40 -0.99 -26.53
C GLU A 115 18.82 -0.95 -25.98
N THR A 116 19.62 0.00 -26.45
CA THR A 116 21.01 0.21 -26.02
C THR A 116 21.13 0.75 -24.61
N ALA A 117 20.03 1.23 -24.00
CA ALA A 117 20.04 1.77 -22.66
C ALA A 117 20.32 0.65 -21.62
N ARG A 118 21.51 0.71 -21.04
CA ARG A 118 21.96 -0.23 -19.99
C ARG A 118 21.72 0.37 -18.61
N TYR A 119 20.58 0.04 -18.01
CA TYR A 119 20.22 0.45 -16.67
C TYR A 119 19.84 -0.78 -15.84
N VAL A 120 20.14 -0.75 -14.54
CA VAL A 120 19.77 -1.83 -13.60
C VAL A 120 18.24 -1.93 -13.51
N SER A 121 17.54 -0.80 -13.48
CA SER A 121 16.07 -0.75 -13.48
C SER A 121 15.56 0.03 -14.68
N ARG A 122 15.05 -0.68 -15.68
CA ARG A 122 14.38 -0.05 -16.84
C ARG A 122 13.11 0.70 -16.43
N LYS A 123 12.41 0.24 -15.40
CA LYS A 123 11.23 0.95 -14.86
C LYS A 123 11.61 2.32 -14.31
N LYS A 124 12.69 2.44 -13.52
CA LYS A 124 13.20 3.74 -13.04
C LYS A 124 13.59 4.65 -14.19
N LEU A 125 14.27 4.11 -15.20
CA LEU A 125 14.61 4.86 -16.41
C LEU A 125 13.34 5.34 -17.12
N GLY A 126 12.35 4.48 -17.30
CA GLY A 126 11.08 4.83 -17.94
C GLY A 126 10.34 5.95 -17.19
N ILE A 127 10.24 5.85 -15.87
CA ILE A 127 9.63 6.91 -15.05
C ILE A 127 10.43 8.21 -15.18
N ALA A 128 11.77 8.18 -15.10
CA ALA A 128 12.61 9.37 -15.26
C ALA A 128 12.44 10.03 -16.65
N MET A 129 12.33 9.23 -17.71
CA MET A 129 12.02 9.72 -19.06
C MET A 129 10.63 10.35 -19.13
N GLY A 130 9.62 9.69 -18.51
CA GLY A 130 8.26 10.21 -18.42
C GLY A 130 8.19 11.54 -17.69
N ILE A 131 8.89 11.67 -16.56
CA ILE A 131 8.98 12.93 -15.81
C ILE A 131 9.63 14.03 -16.67
N ARG A 132 10.67 13.69 -17.39
CA ARG A 132 11.36 14.65 -18.26
C ARG A 132 10.51 15.10 -19.45
N ALA A 133 9.71 14.19 -20.01
CA ALA A 133 8.78 14.47 -21.10
C ALA A 133 7.52 15.22 -20.66
N SER A 134 7.17 15.15 -19.37
CA SER A 134 5.98 15.78 -18.81
C SER A 134 6.02 17.30 -18.86
N ARG A 135 4.92 17.93 -19.26
CA ARG A 135 4.76 19.38 -19.33
C ARG A 135 4.45 20.00 -17.97
N TYR A 136 3.71 19.29 -17.11
CA TYR A 136 3.12 19.86 -15.91
C TYR A 136 3.92 19.53 -14.65
N GLU A 137 3.73 20.39 -13.63
CA GLU A 137 4.40 20.28 -12.35
C GLU A 137 3.89 19.09 -11.53
N TRP A 138 2.59 18.77 -11.61
CA TRP A 138 2.03 17.64 -10.91
C TRP A 138 2.11 16.37 -11.75
N LEU A 139 2.71 15.36 -11.18
CA LEU A 139 2.89 14.06 -11.78
C LEU A 139 2.03 13.02 -11.06
N VAL A 140 1.30 12.21 -11.83
CA VAL A 140 0.56 11.06 -11.31
C VAL A 140 1.18 9.80 -11.89
N VAL A 141 1.70 8.93 -11.05
CA VAL A 141 2.29 7.65 -11.50
C VAL A 141 1.27 6.55 -11.34
N THR A 142 1.09 5.77 -12.39
CA THR A 142 0.28 4.54 -12.37
C THR A 142 0.88 3.46 -13.28
N GLU A 143 0.27 2.30 -13.33
CA GLU A 143 0.76 1.15 -14.10
C GLU A 143 -0.23 0.74 -15.20
N PRO A 144 0.20 0.13 -16.33
CA PRO A 144 -0.65 -0.14 -17.49
C PRO A 144 -1.83 -1.08 -17.19
N TYR A 145 -1.68 -1.95 -16.18
CA TYR A 145 -2.74 -2.85 -15.73
C TYR A 145 -3.66 -2.26 -14.66
N CYS A 146 -3.41 -1.03 -14.24
CA CYS A 146 -4.23 -0.30 -13.29
C CYS A 146 -5.39 0.41 -13.99
N CYS A 147 -6.57 0.35 -13.38
CA CYS A 147 -7.77 1.01 -13.87
C CYS A 147 -8.39 1.82 -12.72
N PRO A 148 -8.54 3.14 -12.85
CA PRO A 148 -9.36 3.93 -11.93
C PRO A 148 -10.80 3.44 -11.95
N ILE A 149 -11.47 3.40 -10.81
CA ILE A 149 -12.88 2.96 -10.75
C ILE A 149 -13.87 4.06 -11.16
N SER A 150 -13.40 5.30 -11.29
CA SER A 150 -14.23 6.48 -11.59
C SER A 150 -13.54 7.41 -12.58
N ARG A 151 -14.34 8.15 -13.34
CA ARG A 151 -13.87 9.27 -14.17
C ARG A 151 -13.40 10.48 -13.34
N ASN A 152 -13.71 10.53 -12.06
CA ASN A 152 -13.29 11.59 -11.13
C ASN A 152 -11.97 11.29 -10.41
N TRP A 153 -11.24 10.23 -10.78
CA TRP A 153 -10.04 9.81 -10.09
C TRP A 153 -8.99 10.91 -9.95
N LEU A 154 -8.64 11.59 -11.04
CA LEU A 154 -7.66 12.68 -11.02
C LEU A 154 -8.13 13.85 -10.14
N ARG A 155 -9.41 14.21 -10.22
CA ARG A 155 -10.01 15.25 -9.38
C ARG A 155 -9.90 14.89 -7.91
N ARG A 156 -10.22 13.66 -7.52
CA ARG A 156 -10.12 13.19 -6.12
C ARG A 156 -8.70 13.14 -5.58
N LEU A 157 -7.70 12.88 -6.43
CA LEU A 157 -6.30 12.95 -6.01
C LEU A 157 -5.90 14.37 -5.62
N VAL A 158 -6.35 15.38 -6.36
CA VAL A 158 -5.93 16.77 -6.12
C VAL A 158 -6.78 17.51 -5.08
N GLU A 159 -8.00 17.06 -4.78
CA GLU A 159 -8.88 17.70 -3.78
C GLU A 159 -8.26 17.83 -2.38
N GLN A 160 -7.32 16.96 -2.03
CA GLN A 160 -6.63 16.99 -0.74
C GLN A 160 -5.39 17.89 -0.74
N MET A 161 -5.05 18.48 -1.87
CA MET A 161 -3.86 19.31 -2.00
C MET A 161 -4.05 20.65 -1.28
N THR A 162 -3.00 21.06 -0.60
CA THR A 162 -2.84 22.39 0.00
C THR A 162 -1.60 23.02 -0.61
N PRO A 163 -1.34 24.33 -0.44
CA PRO A 163 -0.14 24.98 -0.97
C PRO A 163 1.19 24.28 -0.58
N ASN A 164 1.22 23.66 0.59
CA ASN A 164 2.39 22.93 1.10
C ASN A 164 2.42 21.44 0.70
N THR A 165 1.48 20.98 -0.13
CA THR A 165 1.45 19.58 -0.55
C THR A 165 2.39 19.34 -1.70
N ASP A 166 3.27 18.36 -1.57
CA ASP A 166 4.14 17.86 -2.64
C ASP A 166 3.84 16.41 -3.03
N ILE A 167 3.15 15.66 -2.18
CA ILE A 167 2.89 14.24 -2.35
C ILE A 167 1.44 13.92 -1.99
N VAL A 168 0.77 13.12 -2.84
CA VAL A 168 -0.54 12.53 -2.53
C VAL A 168 -0.46 11.01 -2.69
N LEU A 169 -0.83 10.31 -1.62
CA LEU A 169 -0.88 8.85 -1.58
C LEU A 169 -2.31 8.38 -1.82
N GLY A 170 -2.53 7.54 -2.83
CA GLY A 170 -3.82 6.95 -3.13
C GLY A 170 -3.90 5.47 -2.76
N TYR A 171 -5.13 4.98 -2.58
CA TYR A 171 -5.39 3.56 -2.35
C TYR A 171 -5.46 2.80 -3.67
N SER A 172 -4.83 1.61 -3.70
CA SER A 172 -4.95 0.67 -4.81
C SER A 172 -5.05 -0.76 -4.31
N ASN A 173 -5.89 -1.58 -4.95
CA ASN A 173 -6.02 -2.99 -4.61
C ASN A 173 -6.49 -3.81 -5.82
N TYR A 174 -6.55 -5.13 -5.64
CA TYR A 174 -6.98 -6.06 -6.68
C TYR A 174 -8.48 -5.96 -6.96
N LEU A 175 -8.85 -6.23 -8.20
CA LEU A 175 -10.24 -6.42 -8.58
C LEU A 175 -10.85 -7.60 -7.79
N PRO A 176 -12.11 -7.48 -7.33
CA PRO A 176 -12.78 -8.58 -6.64
C PRO A 176 -12.81 -9.85 -7.51
N GLN A 177 -12.25 -10.93 -7.00
CA GLN A 177 -12.21 -12.21 -7.69
C GLN A 177 -12.53 -13.36 -6.72
N LYS A 178 -13.24 -14.39 -7.20
CA LYS A 178 -13.53 -15.61 -6.43
C LYS A 178 -12.25 -16.45 -6.23
N GLY A 179 -12.18 -17.18 -5.13
CA GLY A 179 -11.09 -18.09 -4.83
C GLY A 179 -10.22 -17.64 -3.63
N TRP A 180 -9.66 -18.62 -2.94
CA TRP A 180 -8.88 -18.40 -1.73
C TRP A 180 -7.62 -17.55 -1.96
N PHE A 181 -6.90 -17.81 -3.05
CA PHE A 181 -5.68 -17.05 -3.37
C PHE A 181 -5.99 -15.59 -3.62
N ALA A 182 -7.01 -15.28 -4.44
CA ALA A 182 -7.41 -13.90 -4.70
C ALA A 182 -7.81 -13.17 -3.42
N ARG A 183 -8.66 -13.79 -2.59
CA ARG A 183 -9.06 -13.21 -1.30
C ARG A 183 -7.88 -12.96 -0.36
N ARG A 184 -6.95 -13.92 -0.29
CA ARG A 184 -5.74 -13.80 0.54
C ARG A 184 -4.88 -12.61 0.11
N ILE A 185 -4.56 -12.48 -1.18
CA ILE A 185 -3.69 -11.40 -1.65
C ILE A 185 -4.37 -10.04 -1.58
N THR A 186 -5.69 -9.97 -1.85
CA THR A 186 -6.47 -8.74 -1.68
C THR A 186 -6.48 -8.29 -0.21
N THR A 187 -6.65 -9.23 0.73
CA THR A 187 -6.58 -8.92 2.16
C THR A 187 -5.17 -8.51 2.59
N ASP A 188 -4.12 -9.17 2.10
CA ASP A 188 -2.73 -8.79 2.38
C ASP A 188 -2.40 -7.38 1.85
N SER A 189 -2.87 -7.05 0.65
CA SER A 189 -2.73 -5.72 0.05
C SER A 189 -3.52 -4.66 0.82
N PHE A 190 -4.74 -4.98 1.25
CA PHE A 190 -5.56 -4.12 2.11
C PHE A 190 -4.83 -3.78 3.42
N PHE A 191 -4.32 -4.78 4.15
CA PHE A 191 -3.56 -4.54 5.38
C PHE A 191 -2.29 -3.73 5.15
N HIS A 192 -1.60 -3.96 4.03
CA HIS A 192 -0.45 -3.16 3.66
C HIS A 192 -0.84 -1.70 3.48
N SER A 193 -1.96 -1.44 2.80
CA SER A 193 -2.50 -0.10 2.60
C SER A 193 -2.95 0.55 3.91
N LEU A 194 -3.58 -0.19 4.82
CA LEU A 194 -3.93 0.31 6.15
C LEU A 194 -2.71 0.83 6.90
N ARG A 195 -1.57 0.16 6.76
CA ARG A 195 -0.33 0.57 7.41
C ARG A 195 0.24 1.85 6.84
N TYR A 196 0.50 1.92 5.52
CA TYR A 196 1.19 3.10 5.00
C TYR A 196 0.29 4.33 4.92
N LEU A 197 -0.99 4.18 4.55
CA LEU A 197 -1.93 5.31 4.53
C LEU A 197 -2.28 5.74 5.97
N GLY A 198 -2.51 4.80 6.88
CA GLY A 198 -2.77 5.10 8.27
C GLY A 198 -1.60 5.80 8.96
N MET A 199 -0.37 5.40 8.68
CA MET A 199 0.86 6.05 9.15
C MET A 199 0.99 7.47 8.58
N ALA A 200 0.71 7.66 7.30
CA ALA A 200 0.71 8.98 6.68
C ALA A 200 -0.32 9.92 7.35
N LEU A 201 -1.54 9.43 7.60
CA LEU A 201 -2.58 10.15 8.34
C LEU A 201 -2.23 10.37 9.82
N ALA A 202 -1.34 9.56 10.39
CA ALA A 202 -0.78 9.76 11.72
C ALA A 202 0.38 10.77 11.75
N GLY A 203 0.78 11.33 10.58
CA GLY A 203 1.87 12.29 10.47
C GLY A 203 3.26 11.66 10.25
N ASN A 204 3.32 10.35 9.95
CA ASN A 204 4.55 9.63 9.69
C ASN A 204 4.50 8.90 8.32
N PRO A 205 4.38 9.62 7.20
CA PRO A 205 4.44 9.00 5.87
C PRO A 205 5.82 8.38 5.67
N TYR A 206 5.88 7.17 5.11
CA TYR A 206 7.15 6.47 4.96
C TYR A 206 7.28 5.71 3.65
N MET A 207 6.21 5.60 2.87
CA MET A 207 6.23 4.99 1.55
C MET A 207 5.01 5.41 0.73
N GLY A 208 5.08 5.21 -0.57
CA GLY A 208 3.98 5.25 -1.52
C GLY A 208 3.99 4.03 -2.41
N ILE A 209 2.94 3.83 -3.18
CA ILE A 209 2.83 2.76 -4.18
C ILE A 209 2.56 3.40 -5.53
N GLY A 210 3.44 3.15 -6.50
CA GLY A 210 3.41 3.71 -7.85
C GLY A 210 2.20 3.34 -8.71
N ARG A 211 1.20 2.68 -8.15
CA ARG A 211 -0.08 2.39 -8.79
C ARG A 211 -1.09 3.52 -8.63
N ASN A 212 -0.94 4.33 -7.58
CA ASN A 212 -1.82 5.46 -7.28
C ASN A 212 -1.07 6.48 -6.43
N LEU A 213 -0.15 7.19 -7.06
CA LEU A 213 0.79 8.09 -6.40
C LEU A 213 0.91 9.38 -7.20
N ALA A 214 0.77 10.53 -6.53
CA ALA A 214 1.05 11.81 -7.15
C ALA A 214 2.15 12.56 -6.38
N TYR A 215 2.99 13.30 -7.10
CA TYR A 215 4.01 14.17 -6.50
C TYR A 215 4.43 15.28 -7.46
N ARG A 216 5.06 16.32 -6.92
CA ARG A 216 5.59 17.45 -7.72
C ARG A 216 6.86 17.07 -8.46
N LYS A 217 6.98 17.52 -9.71
CA LYS A 217 8.18 17.38 -10.53
C LYS A 217 9.40 18.04 -9.87
N SER A 218 9.23 19.22 -9.34
CA SER A 218 10.26 19.96 -8.59
C SER A 218 10.78 19.18 -7.37
N LEU A 219 9.93 18.44 -6.66
CA LEU A 219 10.35 17.57 -5.56
C LEU A 219 11.29 16.45 -6.06
N TYR A 220 10.93 15.81 -7.20
CA TYR A 220 11.75 14.78 -7.82
C TYR A 220 13.11 15.32 -8.26
N GLU A 221 13.14 16.48 -8.91
CA GLU A 221 14.35 17.12 -9.39
C GLU A 221 15.27 17.56 -8.24
N LYS A 222 14.71 18.16 -7.20
CA LYS A 222 15.43 18.60 -5.99
C LYS A 222 16.15 17.42 -5.31
N HIS A 223 15.55 16.24 -5.30
CA HIS A 223 16.13 15.01 -4.73
C HIS A 223 17.00 14.22 -5.72
N LYS A 224 17.31 14.79 -6.91
CA LYS A 224 18.08 14.11 -7.97
C LYS A 224 17.45 12.76 -8.38
N GLY A 225 16.13 12.68 -8.29
CA GLY A 225 15.35 11.52 -8.71
C GLY A 225 15.64 10.26 -7.89
N PHE A 226 16.03 9.19 -8.58
CA PHE A 226 16.31 7.88 -7.98
C PHE A 226 17.82 7.64 -7.74
N ALA A 227 18.65 8.68 -7.70
CA ALA A 227 20.11 8.57 -7.65
C ALA A 227 20.62 7.69 -6.50
N ASP A 228 20.02 7.81 -5.32
CA ASP A 228 20.43 7.08 -4.10
C ASP A 228 20.22 5.56 -4.19
N HIS A 229 19.37 5.10 -5.12
CA HIS A 229 18.95 3.71 -5.21
C HIS A 229 19.00 3.14 -6.64
N LEU A 230 19.90 3.67 -7.49
CA LEU A 230 20.04 3.21 -8.89
C LEU A 230 20.47 1.75 -9.01
N GLN A 231 21.17 1.22 -8.00
CA GLN A 231 21.64 -0.17 -7.96
C GLN A 231 20.52 -1.18 -7.70
N LEU A 232 19.36 -0.73 -7.22
CA LEU A 232 18.19 -1.59 -6.95
C LEU A 232 17.27 -1.63 -8.16
N GLN A 233 16.70 -2.80 -8.45
CA GLN A 233 15.71 -2.96 -9.51
C GLN A 233 14.38 -2.28 -9.20
N ARG A 234 14.03 -2.14 -7.92
CA ARG A 234 12.78 -1.54 -7.40
C ARG A 234 13.14 -0.36 -6.50
N GLY A 235 12.15 0.33 -5.98
CA GLY A 235 12.30 1.47 -5.08
C GLY A 235 12.05 2.81 -5.76
N GLU A 236 11.41 2.79 -6.93
CA GLU A 236 11.01 4.00 -7.66
C GLU A 236 9.87 4.74 -6.99
N ASP A 237 9.07 4.05 -6.19
CA ASP A 237 7.93 4.59 -5.47
C ASP A 237 8.19 4.63 -3.94
N ASP A 238 8.39 3.49 -3.33
CA ASP A 238 8.49 3.36 -1.88
C ASP A 238 9.74 4.03 -1.30
N LEU A 239 10.93 3.80 -1.89
CA LEU A 239 12.18 4.42 -1.40
C LEU A 239 12.25 5.90 -1.71
N PHE A 240 11.78 6.32 -2.89
CA PHE A 240 11.70 7.74 -3.20
C PHE A 240 10.81 8.48 -2.21
N ILE A 241 9.59 7.98 -1.98
CA ILE A 241 8.68 8.59 -1.00
C ILE A 241 9.24 8.50 0.42
N ASN A 242 9.93 7.40 0.79
CA ASN A 242 10.58 7.30 2.08
C ASN A 242 11.62 8.40 2.33
N ALA A 243 12.33 8.80 1.29
CA ALA A 243 13.36 9.84 1.39
C ALA A 243 12.78 11.27 1.48
N VAL A 244 11.62 11.53 0.84
CA VAL A 244 11.12 12.90 0.64
C VAL A 244 9.85 13.25 1.41
N ALA A 245 9.10 12.25 1.88
CA ALA A 245 7.81 12.45 2.52
C ALA A 245 7.94 12.91 3.98
N ASN A 246 7.07 13.82 4.40
CA ASN A 246 6.92 14.25 5.77
C ASN A 246 5.46 14.66 6.06
N LYS A 247 5.14 14.91 7.34
CA LYS A 247 3.78 15.28 7.77
C LYS A 247 3.21 16.55 7.14
N TYR A 248 4.06 17.42 6.66
CA TYR A 248 3.64 18.72 6.14
C TYR A 248 3.36 18.66 4.65
N ASN A 249 4.16 17.90 3.89
CA ASN A 249 4.10 17.84 2.44
C ASN A 249 3.32 16.66 1.88
N THR A 250 2.85 15.73 2.72
CA THR A 250 2.16 14.51 2.28
C THR A 250 0.69 14.52 2.66
N ARG A 251 -0.19 14.17 1.72
CA ARG A 251 -1.62 14.00 1.91
C ARG A 251 -2.05 12.60 1.45
N VAL A 252 -3.23 12.18 1.89
CA VAL A 252 -3.86 10.91 1.47
C VAL A 252 -5.12 11.26 0.71
N ALA A 253 -5.27 10.71 -0.48
CA ALA A 253 -6.49 10.83 -1.26
C ALA A 253 -7.66 10.17 -0.52
N SER A 254 -8.85 10.74 -0.64
CA SER A 254 -10.04 10.24 0.02
C SER A 254 -11.22 10.08 -0.95
N GLY A 255 -12.19 9.29 -0.53
CA GLY A 255 -13.38 8.99 -1.33
C GLY A 255 -13.19 7.78 -2.24
N GLU A 256 -14.31 7.11 -2.52
CA GLU A 256 -14.34 5.91 -3.35
C GLU A 256 -13.78 6.17 -4.75
N ASP A 257 -14.12 7.31 -5.35
CA ASP A 257 -13.64 7.69 -6.69
C ASP A 257 -12.12 7.79 -6.84
N SER A 258 -11.37 7.89 -5.72
CA SER A 258 -9.89 7.94 -5.74
C SER A 258 -9.22 6.57 -5.88
N ILE A 259 -9.98 5.48 -5.88
CA ILE A 259 -9.49 4.10 -5.84
C ILE A 259 -9.03 3.65 -7.22
N VAL A 260 -7.91 2.95 -7.24
CA VAL A 260 -7.39 2.28 -8.44
C VAL A 260 -7.43 0.76 -8.25
N ARG A 261 -7.90 0.05 -9.26
CA ARG A 261 -7.98 -1.42 -9.26
C ARG A 261 -6.99 -2.03 -10.24
N MET A 262 -6.51 -3.23 -9.90
CA MET A 262 -5.63 -4.02 -10.74
C MET A 262 -6.07 -5.47 -10.80
N PRO A 263 -5.77 -6.24 -11.86
CA PRO A 263 -6.11 -7.63 -11.92
C PRO A 263 -5.32 -8.46 -10.90
N VAL A 264 -5.93 -9.54 -10.44
CA VAL A 264 -5.21 -10.54 -9.63
C VAL A 264 -4.12 -11.18 -10.50
N PRO A 265 -2.88 -11.32 -10.00
CA PRO A 265 -1.81 -11.97 -10.76
C PRO A 265 -2.20 -13.38 -11.18
N PRO A 266 -1.96 -13.78 -12.43
CA PRO A 266 -2.36 -15.10 -12.94
C PRO A 266 -1.63 -16.24 -12.22
N TYR A 267 -0.44 -15.99 -11.71
CA TYR A 267 0.38 -16.98 -11.01
C TYR A 267 0.80 -16.49 -9.62
N LYS A 268 0.73 -17.37 -8.63
CA LYS A 268 1.19 -17.10 -7.25
C LYS A 268 2.64 -16.62 -7.18
N ARG A 269 3.48 -17.09 -8.10
CA ARG A 269 4.89 -16.71 -8.20
C ARG A 269 5.08 -15.20 -8.41
N ILE A 270 4.26 -14.57 -9.24
CA ILE A 270 4.36 -13.12 -9.51
C ILE A 270 4.14 -12.34 -8.22
N TRP A 271 3.06 -12.62 -7.50
CA TRP A 271 2.78 -11.99 -6.22
C TRP A 271 3.90 -12.23 -5.19
N PHE A 272 4.42 -13.45 -5.15
CA PHE A 272 5.51 -13.79 -4.24
C PHE A 272 6.79 -12.98 -4.55
N GLU A 273 7.16 -12.85 -5.83
CA GLU A 273 8.31 -12.03 -6.25
C GLU A 273 8.10 -10.54 -5.90
N GLU A 274 6.89 -10.00 -6.07
CA GLU A 274 6.58 -8.63 -5.63
C GLU A 274 6.80 -8.46 -4.12
N LYS A 275 6.36 -9.42 -3.30
CA LYS A 275 6.58 -9.37 -1.85
C LYS A 275 8.06 -9.49 -1.46
N MET A 276 8.81 -10.33 -2.14
CA MET A 276 10.26 -10.44 -1.91
C MET A 276 10.98 -9.14 -2.27
N ASN A 277 10.64 -8.52 -3.40
CA ASN A 277 11.20 -7.24 -3.79
C ASN A 277 10.87 -6.13 -2.79
N ALA A 278 9.64 -6.08 -2.27
CA ALA A 278 9.25 -5.14 -1.22
C ALA A 278 9.99 -5.36 0.11
N MET A 279 10.40 -6.60 0.41
CA MET A 279 11.26 -6.86 1.57
C MET A 279 12.68 -6.35 1.38
N VAL A 280 13.22 -6.41 0.15
CA VAL A 280 14.53 -5.84 -0.18
C VAL A 280 14.51 -4.32 0.03
N THR A 281 13.56 -3.62 -0.59
CA THR A 281 13.44 -2.16 -0.44
C THR A 281 13.17 -1.75 1.01
N GLY A 282 12.36 -2.52 1.73
CA GLY A 282 12.07 -2.29 3.14
C GLY A 282 13.31 -2.25 4.07
N HIS A 283 14.44 -2.86 3.68
CA HIS A 283 15.70 -2.76 4.42
C HIS A 283 16.36 -1.38 4.33
N TYR A 284 16.06 -0.65 3.28
CA TYR A 284 16.60 0.70 3.03
C TYR A 284 15.72 1.80 3.60
N TYR A 285 14.55 1.49 4.17
CA TYR A 285 13.69 2.51 4.76
C TYR A 285 14.37 3.19 5.94
N GLN A 286 14.38 4.50 5.88
CA GLN A 286 14.80 5.38 6.96
C GLN A 286 13.66 5.62 7.95
N GLY A 287 14.01 5.99 9.19
CA GLY A 287 13.02 6.35 10.21
C GLY A 287 12.42 5.16 10.97
N MET A 288 11.46 5.48 11.82
CA MET A 288 10.85 4.54 12.79
C MET A 288 9.77 3.62 12.19
N ALA A 289 9.29 3.88 10.98
CA ALA A 289 8.14 3.18 10.41
C ALA A 289 8.36 1.65 10.30
N ARG A 290 9.58 1.22 9.99
CA ARG A 290 9.96 -0.20 9.96
C ARG A 290 9.77 -0.87 11.32
N PHE A 291 10.20 -0.22 12.39
CA PHE A 291 10.06 -0.72 13.76
C PHE A 291 8.61 -0.74 14.21
N ILE A 292 7.86 0.32 13.93
CA ILE A 292 6.43 0.42 14.23
C ILE A 292 5.66 -0.72 13.56
N ASN A 293 5.90 -0.97 12.28
CA ASN A 293 5.26 -2.07 11.54
C ASN A 293 5.69 -3.46 12.04
N ALA A 294 6.95 -3.62 12.47
CA ALA A 294 7.43 -4.86 13.07
C ALA A 294 6.78 -5.11 14.42
N ILE A 295 6.70 -4.11 15.29
CA ILE A 295 6.04 -4.20 16.61
C ILE A 295 4.57 -4.62 16.44
N ASP A 296 3.81 -4.03 15.51
CA ASP A 296 2.43 -4.44 15.22
C ASP A 296 2.33 -5.93 14.90
N THR A 297 3.20 -6.42 14.02
CA THR A 297 3.17 -7.83 13.61
C THR A 297 3.58 -8.78 14.73
N TRP A 298 4.65 -8.44 15.48
CA TRP A 298 5.13 -9.26 16.58
C TRP A 298 4.16 -9.27 17.76
N THR A 299 3.65 -8.12 18.17
CA THR A 299 2.70 -8.05 19.30
C THR A 299 1.37 -8.73 18.97
N CYS A 300 0.93 -8.75 17.71
CA CYS A 300 -0.21 -9.54 17.26
C CYS A 300 0.04 -11.05 17.46
N GLY A 301 1.19 -11.56 17.02
CA GLY A 301 1.56 -12.98 17.22
C GLY A 301 1.72 -13.36 18.69
N LEU A 302 2.45 -12.53 19.45
CA LEU A 302 2.66 -12.73 20.89
C LEU A 302 1.33 -12.68 21.67
N PHE A 303 0.40 -11.82 21.28
CA PHE A 303 -0.93 -11.76 21.90
C PHE A 303 -1.68 -13.09 21.76
N HIS A 304 -1.71 -13.67 20.57
CA HIS A 304 -2.37 -14.96 20.35
C HIS A 304 -1.68 -16.09 21.13
N LEU A 305 -0.35 -16.13 21.13
CA LEU A 305 0.42 -17.11 21.90
C LEU A 305 0.19 -16.96 23.40
N ALA A 306 0.29 -15.73 23.92
CA ALA A 306 0.06 -15.44 25.33
C ALA A 306 -1.37 -15.80 25.75
N THR A 307 -2.38 -15.52 24.90
CA THR A 307 -3.77 -15.89 25.17
C THR A 307 -3.94 -17.39 25.30
N ILE A 308 -3.37 -18.18 24.37
CA ILE A 308 -3.46 -19.66 24.41
C ILE A 308 -2.75 -20.20 25.67
N SER A 309 -1.52 -19.73 25.95
CA SER A 309 -0.77 -20.15 27.14
C SER A 309 -1.48 -19.77 28.43
N ALA A 310 -2.00 -18.54 28.51
CA ALA A 310 -2.72 -18.05 29.69
C ALA A 310 -3.99 -18.85 29.96
N LEU A 311 -4.76 -19.20 28.92
CA LEU A 311 -5.94 -20.06 29.07
C LEU A 311 -5.55 -21.46 29.61
N ALA A 312 -4.48 -22.06 29.07
CA ALA A 312 -4.01 -23.37 29.53
C ALA A 312 -3.60 -23.34 31.02
N PHE A 313 -2.80 -22.34 31.42
CA PHE A 313 -2.39 -22.20 32.84
C PHE A 313 -3.57 -21.86 33.76
N SER A 314 -4.52 -21.04 33.32
CA SER A 314 -5.74 -20.74 34.09
C SER A 314 -6.56 -22.01 34.41
N ILE A 315 -6.61 -22.96 33.49
CA ILE A 315 -7.28 -24.26 33.70
C ILE A 315 -6.49 -25.12 34.71
N ILE A 316 -5.16 -25.20 34.53
CA ILE A 316 -4.28 -26.02 35.39
C ILE A 316 -4.30 -25.48 36.83
N GLU A 317 -4.21 -24.17 37.01
CA GLU A 317 -4.18 -23.51 38.32
C GLU A 317 -5.58 -23.24 38.88
N GLN A 318 -6.65 -23.62 38.15
CA GLN A 318 -8.07 -23.36 38.48
C GLN A 318 -8.40 -21.89 38.77
N GLN A 319 -7.74 -20.98 38.04
CA GLN A 319 -7.87 -19.53 38.16
C GLN A 319 -8.98 -18.99 37.27
N TRP A 320 -10.23 -19.19 37.64
CA TRP A 320 -11.40 -18.85 36.80
C TRP A 320 -11.54 -17.33 36.54
N ILE A 321 -11.15 -16.46 37.48
CA ILE A 321 -11.13 -15.01 37.28
C ILE A 321 -10.09 -14.66 36.20
N GLY A 322 -8.88 -15.24 36.28
CA GLY A 322 -7.84 -15.06 35.27
C GLY A 322 -8.32 -15.46 33.89
N MET A 323 -8.96 -16.62 33.77
CA MET A 323 -9.55 -17.07 32.49
C MET A 323 -10.60 -16.08 31.96
N GLY A 324 -11.49 -15.56 32.81
CA GLY A 324 -12.47 -14.55 32.43
C GLY A 324 -11.85 -13.27 31.89
N LEU A 325 -10.77 -12.76 32.53
CA LEU A 325 -10.04 -11.59 32.09
C LEU A 325 -9.34 -11.81 30.75
N ILE A 326 -8.72 -12.99 30.53
CA ILE A 326 -8.07 -13.32 29.24
C ILE A 326 -9.10 -13.33 28.10
N VAL A 327 -10.23 -13.97 28.30
CA VAL A 327 -11.33 -13.99 27.32
C VAL A 327 -11.84 -12.58 27.06
N LEU A 328 -11.97 -11.75 28.09
CA LEU A 328 -12.40 -10.36 27.95
C LEU A 328 -11.41 -9.55 27.11
N PHE A 329 -10.09 -9.62 27.35
CA PHE A 329 -9.08 -8.94 26.56
C PHE A 329 -9.09 -9.42 25.10
N TRP A 330 -9.26 -10.72 24.88
CA TRP A 330 -9.36 -11.27 23.53
C TRP A 330 -10.60 -10.74 22.82
N LEU A 331 -11.77 -10.71 23.47
CA LEU A 331 -13.01 -10.18 22.90
C LEU A 331 -12.91 -8.68 22.59
N ILE A 332 -12.37 -7.88 23.51
CA ILE A 332 -12.19 -6.43 23.30
C ILE A 332 -11.33 -6.18 22.05
N ARG A 333 -10.17 -6.85 21.97
CA ARG A 333 -9.30 -6.72 20.80
C ARG A 333 -9.98 -7.20 19.54
N PHE A 334 -10.61 -8.38 19.57
CA PHE A 334 -11.27 -8.97 18.41
C PHE A 334 -12.38 -8.08 17.87
N ILE A 335 -13.32 -7.65 18.72
CA ILE A 335 -14.44 -6.80 18.33
C ILE A 335 -13.92 -5.45 17.79
N SER A 336 -12.99 -4.81 18.48
CA SER A 336 -12.40 -3.53 18.04
C SER A 336 -11.74 -3.65 16.67
N THR A 337 -10.93 -4.69 16.46
CA THR A 337 -10.24 -4.94 15.21
C THR A 337 -11.22 -5.21 14.07
N MET A 338 -12.21 -6.11 14.31
CA MET A 338 -13.21 -6.45 13.29
C MET A 338 -14.08 -5.25 12.92
N THR A 339 -14.48 -4.44 13.89
CA THR A 339 -15.27 -3.22 13.66
C THR A 339 -14.51 -2.23 12.79
N VAL A 340 -13.25 -1.92 13.13
CA VAL A 340 -12.43 -0.99 12.35
C VAL A 340 -12.17 -1.51 10.94
N PHE A 341 -11.85 -2.80 10.79
CA PHE A 341 -11.61 -3.40 9.47
C PHE A 341 -12.87 -3.44 8.62
N HIS A 342 -14.02 -3.73 9.22
CA HIS A 342 -15.29 -3.72 8.52
C HIS A 342 -15.64 -2.32 8.00
N HIS A 343 -15.54 -1.30 8.84
CA HIS A 343 -15.83 0.07 8.42
C HIS A 343 -14.83 0.55 7.34
N THR A 344 -13.53 0.33 7.55
CA THR A 344 -12.52 0.76 6.58
C THR A 344 -12.60 -0.02 5.28
N SER A 345 -12.95 -1.32 5.31
CA SER A 345 -13.14 -2.09 4.08
C SER A 345 -14.32 -1.57 3.26
N ARG A 346 -15.39 -1.16 3.89
CA ARG A 346 -16.54 -0.53 3.19
C ARG A 346 -16.15 0.80 2.56
N ASP A 347 -15.43 1.67 3.27
CA ASP A 347 -14.96 2.95 2.74
C ASP A 347 -14.04 2.78 1.54
N LEU A 348 -13.26 1.70 1.50
CA LEU A 348 -12.34 1.36 0.42
C LEU A 348 -12.97 0.42 -0.64
N ASN A 349 -14.29 0.23 -0.59
CA ASN A 349 -15.03 -0.64 -1.51
C ASN A 349 -14.47 -2.07 -1.58
N GLU A 350 -14.18 -2.66 -0.41
CA GLU A 350 -13.66 -4.01 -0.27
C GLU A 350 -14.69 -4.94 0.37
N ASN A 351 -14.81 -6.16 -0.13
CA ASN A 351 -15.68 -7.19 0.43
C ASN A 351 -14.85 -8.31 1.09
N LEU A 352 -14.26 -8.01 2.26
CA LEU A 352 -13.29 -8.87 2.93
C LEU A 352 -13.73 -9.36 4.32
N CYS A 353 -14.91 -8.97 4.80
CA CYS A 353 -15.35 -9.15 6.19
C CYS A 353 -15.20 -10.59 6.70
N CYS A 354 -15.56 -11.60 5.89
CA CYS A 354 -15.52 -13.01 6.30
C CYS A 354 -14.11 -13.59 6.44
N ILE A 355 -13.08 -12.96 5.86
CA ILE A 355 -11.71 -13.48 5.90
C ILE A 355 -10.85 -12.83 6.98
N PHE A 356 -11.26 -11.66 7.49
CA PHE A 356 -10.48 -10.91 8.46
C PHE A 356 -10.10 -11.70 9.72
N PRO A 357 -11.01 -12.46 10.39
CA PRO A 357 -10.64 -13.20 11.59
C PRO A 357 -9.50 -14.18 11.36
N LEU A 358 -9.59 -14.93 10.27
CA LEU A 358 -8.57 -15.92 9.90
C LEU A 358 -7.27 -15.24 9.49
N PHE A 359 -7.37 -14.13 8.74
CA PHE A 359 -6.19 -13.38 8.31
C PHE A 359 -5.44 -12.76 9.49
N ASP A 360 -6.16 -12.20 10.46
CA ASP A 360 -5.56 -11.59 11.66
C ASP A 360 -4.71 -12.59 12.46
N ILE A 361 -5.24 -13.81 12.66
CA ILE A 361 -4.53 -14.89 13.34
C ILE A 361 -3.33 -15.39 12.53
N LEU A 362 -3.47 -15.58 11.22
CA LEU A 362 -2.44 -16.17 10.37
C LEU A 362 -1.39 -15.15 9.90
N ARG A 363 -1.67 -13.87 9.94
CA ARG A 363 -0.77 -12.79 9.48
C ARG A 363 0.64 -12.86 10.08
N PRO A 364 0.83 -13.04 11.39
CA PRO A 364 2.16 -13.18 11.99
C PRO A 364 2.92 -14.39 11.45
N LEU A 365 2.25 -15.52 11.33
CA LEU A 365 2.86 -16.76 10.79
C LEU A 365 3.31 -16.58 9.34
N TRP A 366 2.46 -16.00 8.50
CA TRP A 366 2.83 -15.70 7.10
C TRP A 366 3.98 -14.70 7.00
N SER A 367 4.05 -13.75 7.91
CA SER A 367 5.17 -12.79 7.99
C SER A 367 6.48 -13.52 8.33
N LEU A 368 6.47 -14.43 9.30
CA LEU A 368 7.62 -15.25 9.68
C LEU A 368 8.09 -16.13 8.51
N VAL A 369 7.16 -16.84 7.87
CA VAL A 369 7.47 -17.69 6.71
C VAL A 369 8.11 -16.87 5.58
N ARG A 370 7.57 -15.68 5.27
CA ARG A 370 8.15 -14.78 4.27
C ARG A 370 9.56 -14.33 4.67
N GLN A 371 9.79 -14.02 5.94
CA GLN A 371 11.10 -13.60 6.43
C GLN A 371 12.12 -14.74 6.34
N MET A 372 11.75 -15.96 6.67
CA MET A 372 12.60 -17.14 6.48
C MET A 372 12.93 -17.37 5.00
N GLN A 373 11.93 -17.30 4.13
CA GLN A 373 12.12 -17.42 2.68
C GLN A 373 13.05 -16.34 2.11
N TYR A 374 12.95 -15.11 2.64
CA TYR A 374 13.84 -14.01 2.26
C TYR A 374 15.29 -14.29 2.70
N LEU A 375 15.50 -14.76 3.93
CA LEU A 375 16.83 -15.08 4.46
C LEU A 375 17.52 -16.23 3.69
N LEU A 376 16.74 -17.17 3.17
CA LEU A 376 17.25 -18.28 2.36
C LEU A 376 17.63 -17.89 0.94
N ARG A 377 17.19 -16.73 0.44
CA ARG A 377 17.55 -16.23 -0.90
C ARG A 377 18.94 -15.56 -0.89
N LYS A 378 19.72 -15.82 -1.93
CA LYS A 378 21.04 -15.19 -2.11
C LYS A 378 20.86 -13.73 -2.53
N LYS A 379 21.70 -12.82 -2.02
CA LYS A 379 21.70 -11.38 -2.41
C LYS A 379 21.77 -11.16 -3.92
N LYS A 380 22.46 -12.03 -4.66
CA LYS A 380 22.58 -11.97 -6.14
C LYS A 380 21.24 -12.10 -6.88
N ASP A 381 20.23 -12.76 -6.28
CA ASP A 381 18.92 -12.95 -6.90
C ASP A 381 18.10 -11.65 -6.97
N PHE A 382 18.48 -10.62 -6.21
CA PHE A 382 17.81 -9.33 -6.15
C PHE A 382 18.52 -8.22 -6.94
N LEU A 383 19.79 -8.44 -7.31
CA LEU A 383 20.64 -7.44 -7.98
C LEU A 383 20.77 -7.69 -9.49
N ARG A 384 20.39 -8.87 -9.97
CA ARG A 384 20.51 -9.25 -11.39
C ARG A 384 19.27 -10.01 -11.85
N LYS A 385 18.49 -9.42 -12.69
CA LYS A 385 17.79 -10.10 -13.81
C LYS A 385 17.66 -9.14 -14.97
#